data_45f77e6a8927badb1452a38c9f7c2ff7
#
_entry.id   45f77e6a8927badb1452a38c9f7c2ff7
#
_cell.length_a   1.000
_cell.length_b   1.000
_cell.length_c   1.000
_cell.angle_alpha   90.00
_cell.angle_beta   90.00
_cell.angle_gamma   90.00
#
_symmetry.space_group_name_H-M   'P 1'
#
loop_
_entity.id
_entity.type
_entity.pdbx_description
1 polymer ?
#
loop_
_entity_poly.entity_id
_entity_poly.type
_entity_poly.pdbx_seq_one_letter_code
_entity_poly.pdbx_strand_id
1 'polypeptide(L)'
;EITTSTEGATIRYTTNGTPPGNTRGTIYNGPIRITGTTVIRAMAYHPGYEPTNIDTQTYLFPEDVVNQPRMRTSVTQSATLGPQMVDSLKAVPTVSIVTDNPGPFQNEGGGNIRSESPASVEMIFPDGTPGFQENAGLKHFGGYYTNFPKKSFRIGFRSQYGATKVNYPLFDGFDYKHYPPTDRFDIMDLRSGSHDMRSRGAYMSNRFTDDSMLDMGNLAPHGRFVHVYLNGSYWGQYHLRERWNADMASSYFGGPKEDYDVVNLNDGFRNDEKVYDGDGVFWNEAKALASSGNPWANNDNNIDVANLIDFMLLWVSGNSESEVRLLGSKAQGQPFRFQMKDADGYLRPTGKSVTHQGPLNLMSRFRSGNTDFAMLVADRIHKHFFNDGALTPAKNIERLQKRVDEARPGFIAESARWGNRFREYQDWLNYQNNLVNNHFPNLAQTMISRFRSAGMYPDIIAPVFSQHGG
;
A
#
# COMPACT_ATOMS: atom_id res chain seq x y z
N GLU A 1 -28.54 -17.10 10.28
CA GLU A 1 -29.84 -16.44 10.44
C GLU A 1 -29.75 -14.98 10.02
N ILE A 2 -30.88 -14.42 9.55
CA ILE A 2 -31.00 -13.00 9.20
C ILE A 2 -32.16 -12.44 10.00
N THR A 3 -31.97 -11.32 10.69
CA THR A 3 -32.98 -10.71 11.53
C THR A 3 -33.14 -9.22 11.27
N THR A 4 -34.27 -8.64 11.62
CA THR A 4 -34.52 -7.20 11.65
C THR A 4 -35.34 -6.89 12.91
N SER A 5 -35.10 -5.73 13.50
CA SER A 5 -35.86 -5.24 14.65
C SER A 5 -37.21 -4.63 14.29
N THR A 6 -37.47 -4.39 13.00
CA THR A 6 -38.74 -3.81 12.53
C THR A 6 -39.82 -4.90 12.46
N GLU A 7 -40.78 -4.84 13.33
CA GLU A 7 -41.91 -5.79 13.35
C GLU A 7 -42.70 -5.73 12.03
N GLY A 8 -43.06 -6.90 11.50
CA GLY A 8 -43.81 -7.02 10.23
C GLY A 8 -43.00 -6.75 8.97
N ALA A 9 -41.71 -6.44 9.09
CA ALA A 9 -40.85 -6.26 7.92
C ALA A 9 -40.58 -7.59 7.22
N THR A 10 -40.53 -7.55 5.90
CA THR A 10 -40.14 -8.68 5.06
C THR A 10 -38.66 -8.57 4.71
N ILE A 11 -37.89 -9.62 4.99
CA ILE A 11 -36.50 -9.74 4.55
C ILE A 11 -36.46 -10.50 3.21
N ARG A 12 -35.73 -9.97 2.24
CA ARG A 12 -35.37 -10.71 1.02
C ARG A 12 -33.84 -10.81 0.91
N TYR A 13 -33.41 -11.96 0.39
CA TYR A 13 -31.99 -12.22 0.20
C TYR A 13 -31.70 -12.88 -1.15
N THR A 14 -30.43 -12.79 -1.56
CA THR A 14 -29.82 -13.53 -2.67
C THR A 14 -28.60 -14.27 -2.16
N THR A 15 -28.16 -15.32 -2.88
CA THR A 15 -26.98 -16.13 -2.52
C THR A 15 -25.89 -16.08 -3.59
N ASN A 16 -26.05 -15.24 -4.61
CA ASN A 16 -25.16 -15.14 -5.76
C ASN A 16 -24.53 -13.75 -5.92
N GLY A 17 -24.59 -12.92 -4.87
CA GLY A 17 -24.05 -11.56 -4.87
C GLY A 17 -24.86 -10.52 -5.66
N THR A 18 -25.98 -10.90 -6.30
CA THR A 18 -26.86 -9.92 -6.93
C THR A 18 -27.65 -9.13 -5.87
N PRO A 19 -27.96 -7.83 -6.11
CA PRO A 19 -28.70 -7.04 -5.13
C PRO A 19 -30.14 -7.58 -4.97
N PRO A 20 -30.63 -7.82 -3.74
CA PRO A 20 -32.06 -8.06 -3.49
C PRO A 20 -32.88 -6.78 -3.72
N GLY A 21 -34.19 -6.90 -3.80
CA GLY A 21 -35.10 -5.78 -3.95
C GLY A 21 -36.50 -6.17 -3.50
N ASN A 22 -37.46 -5.22 -3.47
CA ASN A 22 -38.82 -5.48 -2.99
C ASN A 22 -39.53 -6.65 -3.74
N THR A 23 -39.11 -6.92 -4.97
CA THR A 23 -39.66 -8.02 -5.81
C THR A 23 -38.60 -9.02 -6.22
N ARG A 24 -37.31 -8.79 -5.91
CA ARG A 24 -36.19 -9.63 -6.33
C ARG A 24 -35.52 -10.27 -5.11
N GLY A 25 -35.13 -11.53 -5.27
CA GLY A 25 -34.57 -12.36 -4.21
C GLY A 25 -35.61 -13.23 -3.53
N THR A 26 -35.15 -14.16 -2.71
CA THR A 26 -35.96 -15.07 -1.93
C THR A 26 -36.45 -14.40 -0.66
N ILE A 27 -37.71 -14.60 -0.30
CA ILE A 27 -38.25 -14.19 1.03
C ILE A 27 -37.56 -15.07 2.08
N TYR A 28 -37.03 -14.43 3.11
CA TYR A 28 -36.42 -15.14 4.23
C TYR A 28 -37.49 -15.70 5.19
N ASN A 29 -37.48 -17.00 5.38
CA ASN A 29 -38.43 -17.70 6.24
C ASN A 29 -37.75 -18.53 7.35
N GLY A 30 -36.43 -18.43 7.50
CA GLY A 30 -35.66 -19.15 8.50
C GLY A 30 -34.22 -19.41 8.09
N PRO A 31 -33.43 -20.11 8.91
CA PRO A 31 -32.01 -20.30 8.71
C PRO A 31 -31.64 -20.84 7.34
N ILE A 32 -30.60 -20.26 6.75
CA ILE A 32 -30.06 -20.67 5.46
C ILE A 32 -28.81 -21.54 5.72
N ARG A 33 -28.82 -22.77 5.20
CA ARG A 33 -27.65 -23.66 5.26
C ARG A 33 -26.69 -23.30 4.12
N ILE A 34 -25.49 -22.92 4.50
CA ILE A 34 -24.39 -22.63 3.55
C ILE A 34 -23.48 -23.85 3.48
N THR A 35 -23.24 -24.38 2.29
CA THR A 35 -22.45 -25.60 2.05
C THR A 35 -21.29 -25.40 1.08
N GLY A 36 -21.07 -24.18 0.62
CA GLY A 36 -20.01 -23.80 -0.31
C GLY A 36 -19.80 -22.29 -0.36
N THR A 37 -18.80 -21.83 -1.06
CA THR A 37 -18.48 -20.39 -1.21
C THR A 37 -19.70 -19.63 -1.71
N THR A 38 -20.21 -18.73 -0.87
CA THR A 38 -21.51 -18.06 -1.08
C THR A 38 -21.41 -16.59 -0.67
N VAL A 39 -21.99 -15.71 -1.48
CA VAL A 39 -22.19 -14.30 -1.13
C VAL A 39 -23.67 -14.08 -0.86
N ILE A 40 -24.03 -13.86 0.39
CA ILE A 40 -25.40 -13.51 0.77
C ILE A 40 -25.52 -11.99 0.79
N ARG A 41 -26.58 -11.48 0.14
CA ARG A 41 -27.00 -10.09 0.25
C ARG A 41 -28.45 -10.05 0.69
N ALA A 42 -28.73 -9.24 1.69
CA ALA A 42 -30.08 -9.14 2.28
C ALA A 42 -30.51 -7.70 2.46
N MET A 43 -31.81 -7.47 2.36
CA MET A 43 -32.45 -6.21 2.71
C MET A 43 -33.81 -6.49 3.36
N ALA A 44 -34.26 -5.56 4.21
CA ALA A 44 -35.59 -5.57 4.77
C ALA A 44 -36.44 -4.43 4.18
N TYR A 45 -37.74 -4.68 4.01
CA TYR A 45 -38.67 -3.67 3.58
C TYR A 45 -40.02 -3.85 4.32
N HIS A 46 -40.73 -2.74 4.51
CA HIS A 46 -42.07 -2.71 5.10
C HIS A 46 -42.89 -1.64 4.40
N PRO A 47 -44.19 -1.87 4.10
CA PRO A 47 -45.07 -0.83 3.55
C PRO A 47 -45.06 0.44 4.41
N GLY A 48 -44.84 1.59 3.80
CA GLY A 48 -44.77 2.89 4.48
C GLY A 48 -43.42 3.27 5.04
N TYR A 49 -42.36 2.48 4.83
CA TYR A 49 -40.97 2.79 5.18
C TYR A 49 -40.07 2.70 3.96
N GLU A 50 -38.98 3.45 4.00
CA GLU A 50 -37.88 3.21 3.04
C GLU A 50 -37.22 1.86 3.32
N PRO A 51 -36.84 1.10 2.29
CA PRO A 51 -36.08 -0.12 2.46
C PRO A 51 -34.73 0.13 3.15
N THR A 52 -34.23 -0.88 3.84
CA THR A 52 -32.87 -0.81 4.41
C THR A 52 -31.81 -0.79 3.33
N ASN A 53 -30.59 -0.36 3.68
CA ASN A 53 -29.40 -0.68 2.91
C ASN A 53 -29.27 -2.21 2.73
N ILE A 54 -28.51 -2.61 1.73
CA ILE A 54 -28.19 -4.03 1.50
C ILE A 54 -27.00 -4.39 2.37
N ASP A 55 -27.20 -5.34 3.29
CA ASP A 55 -26.13 -5.99 4.03
C ASP A 55 -25.58 -7.16 3.23
N THR A 56 -24.27 -7.34 3.28
CA THR A 56 -23.56 -8.38 2.53
C THR A 56 -22.72 -9.22 3.49
N GLN A 57 -22.78 -10.54 3.34
CA GLN A 57 -21.94 -11.48 4.10
C GLN A 57 -21.38 -12.52 3.14
N THR A 58 -20.07 -12.66 3.15
CA THR A 58 -19.35 -13.62 2.30
C THR A 58 -18.91 -14.81 3.13
N TYR A 59 -19.28 -16.00 2.67
CA TYR A 59 -18.87 -17.29 3.24
C TYR A 59 -17.89 -17.94 2.26
N LEU A 60 -16.65 -18.14 2.69
CA LEU A 60 -15.57 -18.72 1.88
C LEU A 60 -15.29 -20.15 2.31
N PHE A 61 -15.30 -21.05 1.35
CA PHE A 61 -14.91 -22.45 1.49
C PHE A 61 -13.65 -22.67 0.63
N PRO A 62 -12.46 -22.67 1.23
CA PRO A 62 -11.20 -22.77 0.49
C PRO A 62 -11.12 -23.97 -0.45
N GLU A 63 -11.74 -25.09 -0.07
CA GLU A 63 -11.82 -26.33 -0.86
C GLU A 63 -12.57 -26.10 -2.19
N ASP A 64 -13.62 -25.28 -2.19
CA ASP A 64 -14.34 -24.89 -3.41
C ASP A 64 -13.50 -23.93 -4.25
N VAL A 65 -12.81 -22.99 -3.59
CA VAL A 65 -11.99 -21.97 -4.24
C VAL A 65 -10.85 -22.62 -5.05
N VAL A 66 -10.22 -23.67 -4.53
CA VAL A 66 -9.18 -24.43 -5.25
C VAL A 66 -9.67 -24.92 -6.63
N ASN A 67 -10.97 -25.21 -6.74
CA ASN A 67 -11.60 -25.73 -7.95
C ASN A 67 -12.25 -24.66 -8.84
N GLN A 68 -12.13 -23.37 -8.52
CA GLN A 68 -12.70 -22.30 -9.34
C GLN A 68 -12.07 -22.28 -10.76
N PRO A 69 -12.85 -21.94 -11.82
CA PRO A 69 -12.38 -22.05 -13.20
C PRO A 69 -11.12 -21.28 -13.57
N ARG A 70 -10.78 -20.26 -12.80
CA ARG A 70 -9.60 -19.41 -13.06
C ARG A 70 -8.36 -19.88 -12.30
N MET A 71 -8.45 -20.94 -11.50
CA MET A 71 -7.33 -21.54 -10.80
C MET A 71 -6.61 -22.54 -11.72
N ARG A 72 -5.31 -22.44 -11.82
CA ARG A 72 -4.47 -23.24 -12.75
C ARG A 72 -4.25 -24.64 -12.17
N THR A 73 -4.65 -25.64 -12.91
CA THR A 73 -4.47 -27.06 -12.53
C THR A 73 -3.00 -27.43 -12.35
N SER A 74 -2.07 -26.79 -13.07
CA SER A 74 -0.62 -26.99 -12.90
C SER A 74 -0.12 -26.67 -11.47
N VAL A 75 -0.87 -25.86 -10.71
CA VAL A 75 -0.57 -25.56 -9.30
C VAL A 75 -1.51 -26.33 -8.37
N THR A 76 -2.82 -26.27 -8.61
CA THR A 76 -3.82 -26.90 -7.72
C THR A 76 -3.73 -28.43 -7.70
N GLN A 77 -3.23 -29.05 -8.78
CA GLN A 77 -3.01 -30.48 -8.90
C GLN A 77 -1.52 -30.87 -8.81
N SER A 78 -0.64 -29.92 -8.50
CA SER A 78 0.78 -30.20 -8.28
C SER A 78 0.96 -31.12 -7.07
N ALA A 79 1.83 -32.11 -7.18
CA ALA A 79 2.14 -33.02 -6.08
C ALA A 79 2.73 -32.28 -4.84
N THR A 80 3.41 -31.16 -5.08
CA THR A 80 4.08 -30.37 -4.02
C THR A 80 3.25 -29.17 -3.55
N LEU A 81 2.61 -28.43 -4.45
CA LEU A 81 1.87 -27.20 -4.13
C LEU A 81 0.38 -27.47 -3.89
N GLY A 82 -0.21 -28.45 -4.59
CA GLY A 82 -1.64 -28.78 -4.47
C GLY A 82 -2.11 -29.02 -3.04
N PRO A 83 -1.41 -29.86 -2.25
CA PRO A 83 -1.76 -30.11 -0.84
C PRO A 83 -1.73 -28.85 0.05
N GLN A 84 -1.00 -27.79 -0.34
CA GLN A 84 -0.86 -26.55 0.41
C GLN A 84 -1.89 -25.50 0.02
N MET A 85 -2.74 -25.73 -0.98
CA MET A 85 -3.64 -24.71 -1.53
C MET A 85 -4.66 -24.19 -0.52
N VAL A 86 -5.28 -25.09 0.25
CA VAL A 86 -6.28 -24.70 1.27
C VAL A 86 -5.65 -23.82 2.34
N ASP A 87 -4.48 -24.20 2.84
CA ASP A 87 -3.74 -23.42 3.83
C ASP A 87 -3.24 -22.09 3.23
N SER A 88 -2.83 -22.10 1.97
CA SER A 88 -2.45 -20.88 1.25
C SER A 88 -3.61 -19.86 1.17
N LEU A 89 -4.82 -20.31 0.91
CA LEU A 89 -6.02 -19.46 0.87
C LEU A 89 -6.43 -18.90 2.24
N LYS A 90 -5.93 -19.49 3.33
CA LYS A 90 -6.14 -19.05 4.72
C LYS A 90 -4.94 -18.34 5.34
N ALA A 91 -3.85 -18.16 4.60
CA ALA A 91 -2.58 -17.73 5.15
C ALA A 91 -2.52 -16.24 5.54
N VAL A 92 -3.33 -15.42 4.91
CA VAL A 92 -3.45 -13.98 5.17
C VAL A 92 -4.92 -13.59 5.22
N PRO A 93 -5.26 -12.46 5.87
CA PRO A 93 -6.65 -11.98 5.88
C PRO A 93 -7.20 -11.78 4.47
N THR A 94 -8.51 -11.82 4.36
CA THR A 94 -9.22 -11.65 3.08
C THR A 94 -9.99 -10.32 3.06
N VAL A 95 -9.90 -9.60 1.96
CA VAL A 95 -10.81 -8.51 1.60
C VAL A 95 -11.79 -9.06 0.56
N SER A 96 -13.05 -9.27 0.96
CA SER A 96 -14.13 -9.63 0.07
C SER A 96 -14.83 -8.37 -0.43
N ILE A 97 -14.93 -8.22 -1.74
CA ILE A 97 -15.58 -7.07 -2.39
C ILE A 97 -16.74 -7.58 -3.21
N VAL A 98 -17.94 -7.05 -2.93
CA VAL A 98 -19.15 -7.42 -3.63
C VAL A 98 -19.78 -6.18 -4.26
N THR A 99 -19.98 -6.20 -5.56
CA THR A 99 -20.62 -5.13 -6.34
C THR A 99 -21.75 -5.66 -7.19
N ASP A 100 -22.69 -4.79 -7.53
CA ASP A 100 -23.87 -5.15 -8.35
C ASP A 100 -23.51 -5.59 -9.77
N ASN A 101 -22.40 -5.05 -10.30
CA ASN A 101 -21.89 -5.36 -11.63
C ASN A 101 -20.40 -5.76 -11.58
N PRO A 102 -20.07 -7.01 -11.23
CA PRO A 102 -18.69 -7.44 -11.08
C PRO A 102 -17.94 -7.61 -12.42
N GLY A 103 -18.64 -7.81 -13.54
CA GLY A 103 -18.04 -8.11 -14.84
C GLY A 103 -16.91 -7.17 -15.26
N PRO A 104 -17.11 -5.83 -15.22
CA PRO A 104 -16.06 -4.88 -15.56
C PRO A 104 -14.85 -4.94 -14.63
N PHE A 105 -15.03 -5.25 -13.34
CA PHE A 105 -13.94 -5.41 -12.36
C PHE A 105 -13.21 -6.75 -12.53
N GLN A 106 -13.90 -7.78 -12.98
CA GLN A 106 -13.36 -9.10 -13.27
C GLN A 106 -12.83 -9.25 -14.71
N ASN A 107 -12.84 -8.17 -15.48
CA ASN A 107 -12.32 -8.18 -16.85
C ASN A 107 -10.79 -8.18 -16.85
N GLU A 108 -10.18 -9.25 -17.33
CA GLU A 108 -8.73 -9.40 -17.49
C GLU A 108 -8.17 -8.67 -18.73
N GLY A 109 -9.03 -8.18 -19.61
CA GLY A 109 -8.67 -7.37 -20.77
C GLY A 109 -8.41 -5.91 -20.42
N GLY A 110 -8.28 -5.07 -21.44
CA GLY A 110 -8.16 -3.63 -21.31
C GLY A 110 -9.44 -2.97 -20.76
N GLY A 111 -9.31 -1.73 -20.36
CA GLY A 111 -10.39 -0.90 -19.82
C GLY A 111 -10.27 -0.69 -18.31
N ASN A 112 -10.69 0.49 -17.88
CA ASN A 112 -10.60 0.94 -16.50
C ASN A 112 -11.89 1.57 -16.05
N ILE A 113 -12.33 1.17 -14.87
CA ILE A 113 -13.41 1.87 -14.16
C ILE A 113 -12.75 2.97 -13.33
N ARG A 114 -12.88 4.20 -13.79
CA ARG A 114 -12.34 5.40 -13.13
C ARG A 114 -13.32 6.07 -12.18
N SER A 115 -14.62 5.95 -12.46
CA SER A 115 -15.69 6.36 -11.54
C SER A 115 -15.86 5.33 -10.43
N GLU A 116 -16.26 5.77 -9.26
CA GLU A 116 -16.60 4.88 -8.16
C GLU A 116 -17.93 4.16 -8.46
N SER A 117 -17.96 2.85 -8.22
CA SER A 117 -19.15 2.01 -8.26
C SER A 117 -19.47 1.54 -6.85
N PRO A 118 -20.75 1.49 -6.44
CA PRO A 118 -21.14 0.95 -5.14
C PRO A 118 -20.64 -0.48 -4.94
N ALA A 119 -20.11 -0.75 -3.76
CA ALA A 119 -19.67 -2.07 -3.35
C ALA A 119 -19.82 -2.26 -1.83
N SER A 120 -19.96 -3.49 -1.40
CA SER A 120 -19.76 -3.90 -0.02
C SER A 120 -18.34 -4.44 0.13
N VAL A 121 -17.69 -4.13 1.24
CA VAL A 121 -16.32 -4.54 1.55
C VAL A 121 -16.29 -5.18 2.91
N GLU A 122 -15.78 -6.41 2.97
CA GLU A 122 -15.63 -7.17 4.22
C GLU A 122 -14.16 -7.49 4.44
N MET A 123 -13.70 -7.37 5.68
CA MET A 123 -12.42 -7.92 6.14
C MET A 123 -12.69 -9.20 6.89
N ILE A 124 -12.15 -10.33 6.40
CA ILE A 124 -12.39 -11.67 6.94
C ILE A 124 -11.05 -12.23 7.40
N PHE A 125 -10.98 -12.65 8.65
CA PHE A 125 -9.81 -13.28 9.23
C PHE A 125 -9.99 -14.80 9.31
N PRO A 126 -9.01 -15.59 8.86
CA PRO A 126 -9.13 -17.06 8.83
C PRO A 126 -9.15 -17.71 10.22
N ASP A 127 -8.67 -17.01 11.24
CA ASP A 127 -8.67 -17.45 12.65
C ASP A 127 -9.97 -17.13 13.40
N GLY A 128 -10.94 -16.51 12.71
CA GLY A 128 -12.23 -16.12 13.30
C GLY A 128 -12.20 -14.79 14.06
N THR A 129 -11.08 -14.06 14.02
CA THR A 129 -11.03 -12.68 14.54
C THR A 129 -12.13 -11.85 13.87
N PRO A 130 -12.97 -11.10 14.64
CA PRO A 130 -13.99 -10.26 14.04
C PRO A 130 -13.40 -9.21 13.11
N GLY A 131 -13.83 -9.20 11.86
CA GLY A 131 -13.49 -8.17 10.90
C GLY A 131 -14.52 -7.04 10.86
N PHE A 132 -14.63 -6.39 9.73
CA PHE A 132 -15.65 -5.38 9.47
C PHE A 132 -16.40 -5.67 8.17
N GLN A 133 -17.58 -5.12 8.02
CA GLN A 133 -18.32 -5.00 6.77
C GLN A 133 -18.81 -3.57 6.64
N GLU A 134 -18.47 -2.92 5.51
CA GLU A 134 -18.87 -1.55 5.21
C GLU A 134 -19.22 -1.38 3.73
N ASN A 135 -20.14 -0.46 3.44
CA ASN A 135 -20.43 -0.04 2.09
C ASN A 135 -19.45 1.04 1.64
N ALA A 136 -18.96 0.94 0.41
CA ALA A 136 -17.92 1.81 -0.12
C ALA A 136 -18.04 2.02 -1.63
N GLY A 137 -17.28 2.95 -2.17
CA GLY A 137 -17.06 3.10 -3.59
C GLY A 137 -15.84 2.32 -4.05
N LEU A 138 -16.00 1.52 -5.09
CA LEU A 138 -14.93 0.74 -5.72
C LEU A 138 -14.55 1.32 -7.07
N LYS A 139 -13.26 1.45 -7.35
CA LYS A 139 -12.74 1.79 -8.68
C LYS A 139 -11.36 1.21 -8.93
N HIS A 140 -10.97 1.11 -10.19
CA HIS A 140 -9.58 0.85 -10.55
C HIS A 140 -8.71 2.09 -10.31
N PHE A 141 -7.46 1.88 -9.90
CA PHE A 141 -6.47 2.95 -9.91
C PHE A 141 -5.16 2.49 -10.56
N GLY A 142 -4.31 3.46 -10.87
CA GLY A 142 -3.06 3.27 -11.59
C GLY A 142 -3.08 4.01 -12.93
N GLY A 143 -1.91 4.19 -13.52
CA GLY A 143 -1.73 4.84 -14.82
C GLY A 143 -1.74 3.84 -15.97
N TYR A 144 -0.60 3.68 -16.61
CA TYR A 144 -0.36 2.80 -17.76
C TYR A 144 -0.73 1.32 -17.52
N TYR A 145 -0.67 0.85 -16.26
CA TYR A 145 -0.82 -0.56 -15.85
C TYR A 145 -2.26 -1.03 -15.70
N THR A 146 -3.19 -0.18 -15.92
CA THR A 146 -4.59 -0.55 -16.01
C THR A 146 -4.91 -1.47 -17.21
N ASN A 147 -3.93 -1.67 -18.10
CA ASN A 147 -3.99 -2.66 -19.17
C ASN A 147 -3.57 -4.07 -18.73
N PHE A 148 -3.04 -4.23 -17.50
CA PHE A 148 -2.73 -5.56 -16.99
C PHE A 148 -3.99 -6.31 -16.55
N PRO A 149 -3.99 -7.65 -16.68
CA PRO A 149 -5.16 -8.44 -16.32
C PRO A 149 -5.52 -8.35 -14.83
N LYS A 150 -4.53 -8.28 -13.96
CA LYS A 150 -4.70 -8.06 -12.51
C LYS A 150 -4.58 -6.56 -12.22
N LYS A 151 -5.69 -5.91 -11.94
CA LYS A 151 -5.78 -4.47 -11.71
C LYS A 151 -5.73 -4.13 -10.23
N SER A 152 -5.21 -2.95 -9.90
CA SER A 152 -5.27 -2.40 -8.55
C SER A 152 -6.63 -1.76 -8.29
N PHE A 153 -7.13 -1.90 -7.05
CA PHE A 153 -8.43 -1.36 -6.64
C PHE A 153 -8.25 -0.27 -5.59
N ARG A 154 -9.12 0.73 -5.66
CA ARG A 154 -9.30 1.73 -4.62
C ARG A 154 -10.67 1.59 -4.02
N ILE A 155 -10.71 1.56 -2.71
CA ILE A 155 -11.91 1.53 -1.89
C ILE A 155 -12.02 2.90 -1.22
N GLY A 156 -13.13 3.59 -1.41
CA GLY A 156 -13.40 4.90 -0.83
C GLY A 156 -14.65 4.88 0.03
N PHE A 157 -14.52 5.18 1.31
CA PHE A 157 -15.62 5.30 2.24
C PHE A 157 -16.22 6.71 2.14
N ARG A 158 -17.52 6.82 1.84
CA ARG A 158 -18.18 8.09 1.59
C ARG A 158 -19.62 8.03 2.04
N SER A 159 -20.16 9.18 2.51
CA SER A 159 -21.55 9.30 3.00
C SER A 159 -22.62 8.81 2.02
N GLN A 160 -22.36 8.87 0.71
CA GLN A 160 -23.30 8.35 -0.30
C GLN A 160 -23.41 6.82 -0.32
N TYR A 161 -22.46 6.10 0.29
CA TYR A 161 -22.47 4.64 0.37
C TYR A 161 -22.79 4.14 1.79
N GLY A 162 -22.40 4.91 2.82
CA GLY A 162 -22.54 4.52 4.21
C GLY A 162 -21.61 5.32 5.12
N ALA A 163 -20.79 4.66 5.89
CA ALA A 163 -19.78 5.32 6.74
C ALA A 163 -18.77 6.09 5.88
N THR A 164 -18.33 7.26 6.38
CA THR A 164 -17.31 8.08 5.72
C THR A 164 -15.89 7.62 5.99
N LYS A 165 -15.73 6.71 6.96
CA LYS A 165 -14.47 6.05 7.33
C LYS A 165 -14.76 4.65 7.85
N VAL A 166 -13.84 3.74 7.59
CA VAL A 166 -13.75 2.52 8.39
C VAL A 166 -12.89 2.81 9.62
N ASN A 167 -13.37 2.33 10.78
CA ASN A 167 -12.65 2.40 12.05
C ASN A 167 -12.31 0.95 12.44
N TYR A 168 -11.10 0.53 12.12
CA TYR A 168 -10.65 -0.83 12.36
C TYR A 168 -9.12 -0.90 12.36
N PRO A 169 -8.46 -1.62 13.29
CA PRO A 169 -6.99 -1.70 13.39
C PRO A 169 -6.39 -2.59 12.30
N LEU A 170 -6.46 -2.13 11.06
CA LEU A 170 -6.07 -2.90 9.86
C LEU A 170 -4.61 -3.35 9.86
N PHE A 171 -3.74 -2.61 10.51
CA PHE A 171 -2.30 -2.78 10.44
C PHE A 171 -1.66 -3.10 11.79
N ASP A 172 -2.45 -3.56 12.77
CA ASP A 172 -1.93 -4.08 14.04
C ASP A 172 -0.90 -5.19 13.80
N GLY A 173 0.14 -5.20 14.63
CA GLY A 173 1.27 -6.11 14.50
C GLY A 173 2.35 -5.64 13.50
N PHE A 174 2.15 -4.49 12.87
CA PHE A 174 3.13 -3.80 12.02
C PHE A 174 3.54 -2.46 12.62
N ASP A 175 3.83 -2.47 13.93
CA ASP A 175 4.17 -1.27 14.68
C ASP A 175 5.56 -0.74 14.33
N TYR A 176 5.64 0.57 14.18
CA TYR A 176 6.87 1.30 13.98
C TYR A 176 7.04 2.34 15.09
N LYS A 177 8.27 2.48 15.57
CA LYS A 177 8.59 3.28 16.78
C LYS A 177 8.06 4.72 16.74
N HIS A 178 8.08 5.36 15.58
CA HIS A 178 7.77 6.80 15.47
C HIS A 178 6.35 7.06 14.97
N TYR A 179 5.83 6.20 14.14
CA TYR A 179 4.52 6.32 13.52
C TYR A 179 3.79 4.97 13.62
N PRO A 180 3.14 4.66 14.76
CA PRO A 180 2.27 3.50 14.85
C PRO A 180 1.08 3.66 13.89
N PRO A 181 0.51 2.56 13.35
CA PRO A 181 -0.59 2.66 12.41
C PRO A 181 -1.83 3.32 13.04
N THR A 182 -2.58 4.08 12.24
CA THR A 182 -3.92 4.56 12.60
C THR A 182 -4.95 3.45 12.42
N ASP A 183 -6.11 3.60 13.07
CA ASP A 183 -7.27 2.72 12.94
C ASP A 183 -8.42 3.35 12.11
N ARG A 184 -8.19 4.50 11.46
CA ARG A 184 -9.22 5.28 10.76
C ARG A 184 -8.83 5.59 9.33
N PHE A 185 -9.63 5.13 8.36
CA PHE A 185 -9.33 5.23 6.94
C PHE A 185 -10.53 5.72 6.13
N ASP A 186 -10.37 6.79 5.33
CA ASP A 186 -11.35 7.23 4.33
C ASP A 186 -11.15 6.50 2.99
N ILE A 187 -9.93 6.07 2.71
CA ILE A 187 -9.53 5.39 1.47
C ILE A 187 -8.51 4.30 1.79
N MET A 188 -8.68 3.15 1.13
CA MET A 188 -7.71 2.07 1.12
C MET A 188 -7.32 1.73 -0.33
N ASP A 189 -6.03 1.47 -0.56
CA ASP A 189 -5.51 1.04 -1.85
C ASP A 189 -5.12 -0.45 -1.79
N LEU A 190 -5.67 -1.26 -2.72
CA LEU A 190 -5.29 -2.65 -2.96
C LEU A 190 -4.39 -2.70 -4.21
N ARG A 191 -3.09 -2.79 -4.01
CA ARG A 191 -2.11 -2.84 -5.10
C ARG A 191 -1.92 -4.26 -5.60
N SER A 192 -2.05 -4.44 -6.92
CA SER A 192 -1.96 -5.76 -7.58
C SER A 192 -0.52 -6.27 -7.77
N GLY A 193 0.48 -5.42 -7.53
CA GLY A 193 1.88 -5.70 -7.85
C GLY A 193 2.34 -5.22 -9.24
N SER A 194 1.43 -5.03 -10.18
CA SER A 194 1.71 -4.40 -11.49
C SER A 194 3.08 -4.77 -12.10
N HIS A 195 3.95 -3.81 -12.33
CA HIS A 195 5.31 -4.02 -12.85
C HIS A 195 6.23 -4.72 -11.86
N ASP A 196 6.07 -4.47 -10.57
CA ASP A 196 6.87 -5.12 -9.53
C ASP A 196 6.69 -6.64 -9.57
N MET A 197 5.44 -7.10 -9.81
CA MET A 197 5.15 -8.52 -9.98
C MET A 197 5.65 -9.09 -11.30
N ARG A 198 5.57 -8.31 -12.40
CA ARG A 198 5.81 -8.83 -13.75
C ARG A 198 7.29 -8.86 -14.14
N SER A 199 7.95 -7.71 -14.13
CA SER A 199 9.27 -7.58 -14.78
C SER A 199 10.30 -6.78 -14.01
N ARG A 200 9.90 -5.98 -13.02
CA ARG A 200 10.78 -5.00 -12.40
C ARG A 200 11.23 -5.33 -10.99
N GLY A 201 10.53 -6.18 -10.30
CA GLY A 201 10.84 -6.42 -8.91
C GLY A 201 10.29 -7.73 -8.37
N ALA A 202 10.09 -7.74 -7.08
CA ALA A 202 9.86 -8.90 -6.27
C ALA A 202 8.43 -8.99 -5.70
N TYR A 203 7.52 -8.12 -6.14
CA TYR A 203 6.22 -7.92 -5.49
C TYR A 203 6.31 -7.22 -4.12
N MET A 204 7.51 -6.95 -3.67
CA MET A 204 7.81 -6.39 -2.35
C MET A 204 8.23 -4.92 -2.39
N SER A 205 8.60 -4.39 -3.57
CA SER A 205 9.31 -3.12 -3.69
C SER A 205 8.57 -1.95 -3.05
N ASN A 206 7.28 -1.79 -3.30
CA ASN A 206 6.49 -0.72 -2.68
C ASN A 206 6.37 -0.86 -1.16
N ARG A 207 6.10 -2.09 -0.68
CA ARG A 207 6.02 -2.32 0.77
C ARG A 207 7.37 -2.13 1.44
N PHE A 208 8.43 -2.61 0.82
CA PHE A 208 9.79 -2.45 1.31
C PHE A 208 10.21 -0.99 1.44
N THR A 209 9.86 -0.13 0.46
CA THR A 209 10.19 1.30 0.54
C THR A 209 9.37 2.05 1.59
N ASP A 210 8.08 1.73 1.73
CA ASP A 210 7.25 2.29 2.80
C ASP A 210 7.81 1.90 4.19
N ASP A 211 8.10 0.62 4.40
CA ASP A 211 8.69 0.12 5.64
C ASP A 211 10.07 0.72 5.91
N SER A 212 10.88 0.94 4.86
CA SER A 212 12.18 1.59 5.00
C SER A 212 12.06 3.02 5.50
N MET A 213 11.11 3.81 4.97
CA MET A 213 10.85 5.17 5.44
C MET A 213 10.39 5.18 6.89
N LEU A 214 9.50 4.24 7.28
CA LEU A 214 9.02 4.09 8.67
C LEU A 214 10.18 3.73 9.62
N ASP A 215 11.06 2.80 9.25
CA ASP A 215 12.25 2.42 10.04
C ASP A 215 13.27 3.57 10.13
N MET A 216 13.35 4.42 9.11
CA MET A 216 14.18 5.63 9.14
C MET A 216 13.61 6.73 10.05
N GLY A 217 12.39 6.54 10.57
CA GLY A 217 11.70 7.47 11.45
C GLY A 217 10.83 8.50 10.72
N ASN A 218 10.48 8.24 9.47
CA ASN A 218 9.62 9.09 8.66
C ASN A 218 8.22 8.51 8.52
N LEU A 219 7.20 9.35 8.40
CA LEU A 219 5.86 8.90 8.06
C LEU A 219 5.85 8.28 6.65
N ALA A 220 5.26 7.11 6.53
CA ALA A 220 4.96 6.46 5.26
C ALA A 220 3.71 5.57 5.42
N PRO A 221 3.03 5.19 4.33
CA PRO A 221 1.84 4.35 4.41
C PRO A 221 2.12 3.00 5.04
N HIS A 222 1.31 2.60 6.03
CA HIS A 222 1.28 1.23 6.52
C HIS A 222 0.59 0.31 5.51
N GLY A 223 0.84 -0.99 5.65
CA GLY A 223 0.21 -1.96 4.78
C GLY A 223 0.51 -3.40 5.17
N ARG A 224 -0.28 -4.30 4.62
CA ARG A 224 -0.16 -5.75 4.79
C ARG A 224 -0.59 -6.47 3.52
N PHE A 225 -0.26 -7.76 3.43
CA PHE A 225 -0.77 -8.62 2.36
C PHE A 225 -2.13 -9.20 2.73
N VAL A 226 -3.02 -9.26 1.74
CA VAL A 226 -4.37 -9.81 1.89
C VAL A 226 -4.75 -10.61 0.64
N HIS A 227 -5.63 -11.59 0.80
CA HIS A 227 -6.35 -12.15 -0.33
C HIS A 227 -7.51 -11.23 -0.74
N VAL A 228 -7.79 -11.15 -2.03
CA VAL A 228 -8.94 -10.41 -2.55
C VAL A 228 -9.89 -11.37 -3.25
N TYR A 229 -11.17 -11.24 -2.95
CA TYR A 229 -12.27 -11.90 -3.64
C TYR A 229 -13.19 -10.86 -4.26
N LEU A 230 -13.61 -11.09 -5.49
CA LEU A 230 -14.60 -10.27 -6.18
C LEU A 230 -15.88 -11.10 -6.40
N ASN A 231 -16.95 -10.74 -5.70
CA ASN A 231 -18.22 -11.49 -5.72
C ASN A 231 -18.01 -13.00 -5.55
N GLY A 232 -17.23 -13.40 -4.54
CA GLY A 232 -16.93 -14.80 -4.21
C GLY A 232 -15.89 -15.50 -5.08
N SER A 233 -15.40 -14.83 -6.15
CA SER A 233 -14.31 -15.36 -6.99
C SER A 233 -12.96 -14.92 -6.46
N TYR A 234 -12.05 -15.85 -6.24
CA TYR A 234 -10.68 -15.55 -5.84
C TYR A 234 -9.98 -14.70 -6.90
N TRP A 235 -9.48 -13.54 -6.50
CA TRP A 235 -8.85 -12.59 -7.43
C TRP A 235 -7.35 -12.48 -7.27
N GLY A 236 -6.79 -13.00 -6.18
CA GLY A 236 -5.34 -13.05 -5.93
C GLY A 236 -4.92 -12.41 -4.62
N GLN A 237 -3.62 -12.44 -4.35
CA GLN A 237 -3.00 -11.76 -3.22
C GLN A 237 -2.68 -10.30 -3.58
N TYR A 238 -2.99 -9.37 -2.69
CA TYR A 238 -2.82 -7.94 -2.88
C TYR A 238 -2.07 -7.32 -1.71
N HIS A 239 -1.39 -6.19 -1.99
CA HIS A 239 -0.85 -5.32 -0.97
C HIS A 239 -1.93 -4.28 -0.61
N LEU A 240 -2.60 -4.47 0.53
CA LEU A 240 -3.48 -3.48 1.16
C LEU A 240 -2.62 -2.43 1.85
N ARG A 241 -2.86 -1.15 1.57
CA ARG A 241 -2.09 -0.04 2.16
C ARG A 241 -2.93 1.20 2.39
N GLU A 242 -2.47 2.02 3.32
CA GLU A 242 -2.94 3.39 3.48
C GLU A 242 -2.71 4.21 2.21
N ARG A 243 -3.53 5.20 2.02
CA ARG A 243 -3.33 6.19 0.98
C ARG A 243 -2.65 7.42 1.54
N TRP A 244 -1.54 7.82 0.93
CA TRP A 244 -0.89 9.10 1.20
C TRP A 244 -1.77 10.24 0.67
N ASN A 245 -2.59 10.84 1.56
CA ASN A 245 -3.54 11.90 1.28
C ASN A 245 -3.72 12.80 2.51
N ALA A 246 -4.51 13.85 2.38
CA ALA A 246 -4.78 14.79 3.46
C ALA A 246 -5.48 14.14 4.68
N ASP A 247 -6.31 13.10 4.47
CA ASP A 247 -6.96 12.38 5.56
C ASP A 247 -5.96 11.57 6.40
N MET A 248 -5.00 10.92 5.74
CA MET A 248 -3.88 10.27 6.42
C MET A 248 -3.07 11.28 7.22
N ALA A 249 -2.71 12.43 6.60
CA ALA A 249 -1.98 13.48 7.30
C ALA A 249 -2.70 13.97 8.56
N SER A 250 -4.01 14.23 8.45
CA SER A 250 -4.87 14.61 9.57
C SER A 250 -4.91 13.54 10.66
N SER A 251 -4.89 12.26 10.32
CA SER A 251 -4.89 11.16 11.28
C SER A 251 -3.59 11.08 12.09
N TYR A 252 -2.44 11.42 11.49
CA TYR A 252 -1.12 11.35 12.15
C TYR A 252 -0.69 12.66 12.81
N PHE A 253 -1.03 13.80 12.25
CA PHE A 253 -0.57 15.12 12.70
C PHE A 253 -1.66 15.96 13.35
N GLY A 254 -2.92 15.51 13.28
CA GLY A 254 -4.08 16.26 13.81
C GLY A 254 -4.60 17.31 12.84
N GLY A 255 -5.55 18.12 13.32
CA GLY A 255 -6.22 19.17 12.55
C GLY A 255 -7.16 18.65 11.45
N PRO A 256 -7.92 19.56 10.80
CA PRO A 256 -8.78 19.19 9.69
C PRO A 256 -7.97 18.84 8.45
N LYS A 257 -8.43 17.86 7.68
CA LYS A 257 -7.73 17.41 6.46
C LYS A 257 -7.64 18.51 5.39
N GLU A 258 -8.56 19.46 5.43
CA GLU A 258 -8.62 20.61 4.52
C GLU A 258 -7.41 21.55 4.67
N ASP A 259 -6.69 21.48 5.79
CA ASP A 259 -5.48 22.28 6.05
C ASP A 259 -4.22 21.70 5.37
N TYR A 260 -4.31 20.51 4.77
CA TYR A 260 -3.16 19.81 4.20
C TYR A 260 -3.11 19.90 2.68
N ASP A 261 -1.99 20.37 2.15
CA ASP A 261 -1.64 20.22 0.75
C ASP A 261 -1.01 18.85 0.50
N VAL A 262 -1.52 18.13 -0.51
CA VAL A 262 -0.91 16.90 -1.03
C VAL A 262 -0.61 17.07 -2.50
N VAL A 263 0.67 16.95 -2.83
CA VAL A 263 1.18 17.21 -4.18
C VAL A 263 1.83 15.97 -4.75
N ASN A 264 1.61 15.73 -6.03
CA ASN A 264 2.30 14.70 -6.79
C ASN A 264 3.22 15.35 -7.82
N LEU A 265 4.48 14.96 -7.79
CA LEU A 265 5.44 15.28 -8.84
C LEU A 265 5.60 14.04 -9.73
N ASN A 266 5.07 14.10 -10.95
CA ASN A 266 5.23 13.02 -11.91
C ASN A 266 6.69 12.99 -12.40
N ASP A 267 7.19 11.79 -12.74
CA ASP A 267 8.60 11.56 -13.09
C ASP A 267 9.60 12.04 -12.03
N GLY A 268 9.15 12.12 -10.78
CA GLY A 268 9.94 12.35 -9.59
C GLY A 268 10.65 13.70 -9.50
N PHE A 269 11.04 14.31 -10.62
CA PHE A 269 11.96 15.44 -10.63
C PHE A 269 11.68 16.46 -11.73
N ARG A 270 10.65 16.25 -12.53
CA ARG A 270 10.17 17.21 -13.53
C ARG A 270 9.13 18.15 -12.94
N ASN A 271 8.94 19.29 -13.57
CA ASN A 271 7.95 20.32 -13.17
C ASN A 271 6.48 19.93 -13.48
N ASP A 272 6.21 18.66 -13.71
CA ASP A 272 4.84 18.17 -13.92
C ASP A 272 4.23 17.81 -12.56
N GLU A 273 3.59 18.82 -11.97
CA GLU A 273 3.00 18.73 -10.65
C GLU A 273 1.47 18.72 -10.69
N LYS A 274 0.88 18.06 -9.70
CA LYS A 274 -0.55 18.11 -9.48
C LYS A 274 -0.85 18.18 -7.99
N VAL A 275 -1.58 19.22 -7.59
CA VAL A 275 -2.19 19.28 -6.26
C VAL A 275 -3.39 18.31 -6.25
N TYR A 276 -3.39 17.38 -5.32
CA TYR A 276 -4.44 16.37 -5.14
C TYR A 276 -5.40 16.72 -4.04
N ASP A 277 -4.90 17.26 -2.94
CA ASP A 277 -5.68 17.73 -1.80
C ASP A 277 -5.13 19.10 -1.39
N GLY A 278 -5.96 19.94 -0.77
CA GLY A 278 -5.62 21.30 -0.39
C GLY A 278 -5.79 22.31 -1.54
N ASP A 279 -5.32 23.52 -1.32
CA ASP A 279 -5.39 24.63 -2.29
C ASP A 279 -4.07 24.92 -3.01
N GLY A 280 -2.98 24.27 -2.57
CA GLY A 280 -1.63 24.43 -3.12
C GLY A 280 -0.95 25.75 -2.78
N VAL A 281 -1.52 26.60 -1.91
CA VAL A 281 -0.91 27.88 -1.54
C VAL A 281 0.42 27.64 -0.81
N PHE A 282 0.43 26.81 0.19
CA PHE A 282 1.67 26.48 0.93
C PHE A 282 2.69 25.78 0.03
N TRP A 283 2.22 24.92 -0.88
CA TRP A 283 3.11 24.34 -1.87
C TRP A 283 3.79 25.37 -2.78
N ASN A 284 3.07 26.42 -3.21
CA ASN A 284 3.65 27.50 -4.01
C ASN A 284 4.71 28.27 -3.24
N GLU A 285 4.53 28.50 -1.93
CA GLU A 285 5.55 29.09 -1.08
C GLU A 285 6.81 28.19 -1.01
N ALA A 286 6.64 26.89 -0.79
CA ALA A 286 7.75 25.92 -0.76
C ALA A 286 8.50 25.84 -2.11
N LYS A 287 7.79 25.96 -3.25
CA LYS A 287 8.43 26.04 -4.57
C LYS A 287 9.22 27.35 -4.76
N ALA A 288 8.68 28.45 -4.31
CA ALA A 288 9.38 29.75 -4.40
C ALA A 288 10.71 29.71 -3.64
N LEU A 289 10.74 29.00 -2.50
CA LEU A 289 11.96 28.73 -1.75
C LEU A 289 13.05 28.08 -2.63
N ALA A 290 12.72 27.08 -3.44
CA ALA A 290 13.66 26.42 -4.33
C ALA A 290 14.29 27.36 -5.37
N SER A 291 13.67 28.50 -5.65
CA SER A 291 14.15 29.52 -6.58
C SER A 291 14.83 30.69 -5.89
N SER A 292 14.89 30.71 -4.54
CA SER A 292 15.55 31.78 -3.77
C SER A 292 17.08 31.70 -3.88
N GLY A 293 17.75 32.81 -3.57
CA GLY A 293 19.23 32.89 -3.59
C GLY A 293 19.91 32.05 -2.52
N ASN A 294 19.22 31.80 -1.39
CA ASN A 294 19.69 30.94 -0.30
C ASN A 294 18.54 30.10 0.26
N PRO A 295 18.20 28.99 -0.41
CA PRO A 295 17.07 28.14 0.01
C PRO A 295 17.23 27.56 1.43
N TRP A 296 18.44 27.28 1.87
CA TRP A 296 18.72 26.75 3.21
C TRP A 296 18.35 27.77 4.30
N ALA A 297 18.88 28.99 4.19
CA ALA A 297 18.61 30.03 5.18
C ALA A 297 17.14 30.50 5.20
N ASN A 298 16.47 30.38 4.03
CA ASN A 298 15.09 30.85 3.86
C ASN A 298 14.06 29.74 4.06
N ASN A 299 14.46 28.55 4.55
CA ASN A 299 13.55 27.39 4.61
C ASN A 299 12.43 27.53 5.66
N ASP A 300 12.41 28.51 6.47
CA ASP A 300 11.34 28.86 7.43
C ASP A 300 10.28 27.74 7.64
N ASN A 301 10.74 26.53 7.92
CA ASN A 301 9.95 25.33 8.14
C ASN A 301 9.03 24.92 6.95
N ASN A 302 9.32 25.30 5.70
CA ASN A 302 8.54 24.89 4.54
C ASN A 302 8.82 23.44 4.11
N ILE A 303 10.08 23.00 4.24
CA ILE A 303 10.56 21.68 3.82
C ILE A 303 11.17 20.98 5.03
N ASP A 304 10.76 19.73 5.29
CA ASP A 304 11.44 18.82 6.20
C ASP A 304 12.73 18.31 5.53
N VAL A 305 13.84 18.99 5.81
CA VAL A 305 15.13 18.71 5.16
C VAL A 305 15.68 17.34 5.56
N ALA A 306 15.47 16.90 6.79
CA ALA A 306 15.91 15.58 7.24
C ALA A 306 15.15 14.48 6.50
N ASN A 307 13.82 14.63 6.35
CA ASN A 307 13.02 13.72 5.55
C ASN A 307 13.42 13.75 4.06
N LEU A 308 13.69 14.92 3.49
CA LEU A 308 14.16 15.03 2.10
C LEU A 308 15.46 14.24 1.90
N ILE A 309 16.42 14.37 2.81
CA ILE A 309 17.69 13.62 2.74
C ILE A 309 17.43 12.13 2.84
N ASP A 310 16.63 11.68 3.81
CA ASP A 310 16.29 10.27 4.00
C ASP A 310 15.60 9.69 2.77
N PHE A 311 14.61 10.42 2.23
CA PHE A 311 13.96 10.05 0.97
C PHE A 311 14.99 9.89 -0.16
N MET A 312 15.94 10.81 -0.30
CA MET A 312 16.98 10.75 -1.33
C MET A 312 17.95 9.60 -1.11
N LEU A 313 18.36 9.33 0.15
CA LEU A 313 19.21 8.19 0.47
C LEU A 313 18.55 6.87 0.08
N LEU A 314 17.27 6.71 0.41
CA LEU A 314 16.50 5.55 0.01
C LEU A 314 16.35 5.51 -1.52
N TRP A 315 15.98 6.63 -2.15
CA TRP A 315 15.72 6.69 -3.59
C TRP A 315 16.96 6.30 -4.44
N VAL A 316 18.16 6.77 -4.07
CA VAL A 316 19.40 6.44 -4.81
C VAL A 316 19.91 5.04 -4.51
N SER A 317 19.46 4.40 -3.43
CA SER A 317 19.81 3.03 -3.07
C SER A 317 19.12 1.98 -3.91
N GLY A 318 18.02 2.34 -4.57
CA GLY A 318 17.24 1.45 -5.42
C GLY A 318 17.17 1.90 -6.88
N ASN A 319 16.41 1.17 -7.68
CA ASN A 319 16.17 1.48 -9.08
C ASN A 319 14.69 1.83 -9.34
N SER A 320 14.17 2.77 -8.58
CA SER A 320 12.82 3.27 -8.76
C SER A 320 12.73 4.27 -9.92
N GLU A 321 11.66 4.19 -10.71
CA GLU A 321 11.32 5.22 -11.73
C GLU A 321 10.48 6.36 -11.12
N SER A 322 10.52 6.49 -9.87
CA SER A 322 9.70 7.12 -8.87
C SER A 322 8.97 8.40 -9.27
N GLU A 323 7.68 8.34 -9.08
CA GLU A 323 6.89 9.51 -8.76
C GLU A 323 7.07 9.86 -7.27
N VAL A 324 7.16 11.14 -6.97
CA VAL A 324 7.25 11.65 -5.59
C VAL A 324 5.90 12.22 -5.18
N ARG A 325 5.49 11.89 -3.98
CA ARG A 325 4.32 12.52 -3.37
C ARG A 325 4.75 13.26 -2.11
N LEU A 326 4.24 14.48 -1.97
CA LEU A 326 4.52 15.35 -0.85
C LEU A 326 3.23 15.62 -0.07
N LEU A 327 3.37 15.87 1.21
CA LEU A 327 2.31 16.46 2.02
C LEU A 327 2.91 17.46 3.01
N GLY A 328 2.16 18.52 3.30
CA GLY A 328 2.52 19.53 4.27
C GLY A 328 1.32 20.39 4.64
N SER A 329 1.42 21.14 5.74
CA SER A 329 0.37 22.06 6.20
C SER A 329 1.01 23.22 6.95
N LYS A 330 0.81 24.44 6.43
CA LYS A 330 1.23 25.66 7.13
C LYS A 330 0.41 25.89 8.38
N ALA A 331 -0.91 25.66 8.32
CA ALA A 331 -1.82 25.86 9.43
C ALA A 331 -1.50 24.93 10.62
N GLN A 332 -1.06 23.71 10.33
CA GLN A 332 -0.69 22.72 11.35
C GLN A 332 0.83 22.69 11.66
N GLY A 333 1.60 23.63 11.12
CA GLY A 333 3.05 23.70 11.33
C GLY A 333 3.80 22.46 10.80
N GLN A 334 3.26 21.79 9.78
CA GLN A 334 3.86 20.59 9.21
C GLN A 334 4.58 20.91 7.91
N PRO A 335 5.93 20.86 7.88
CA PRO A 335 6.69 21.06 6.65
C PRO A 335 6.39 19.98 5.62
N PHE A 336 6.65 20.27 4.34
CA PHE A 336 6.50 19.25 3.29
C PHE A 336 7.44 18.07 3.51
N ARG A 337 6.84 16.88 3.55
CA ARG A 337 7.53 15.58 3.61
C ARG A 337 7.37 14.84 2.31
N PHE A 338 8.39 14.09 1.95
CA PHE A 338 8.55 13.39 0.69
C PHE A 338 8.35 11.88 0.88
N GLN A 339 7.59 11.28 -0.05
CA GLN A 339 7.31 9.84 -0.07
C GLN A 339 7.41 9.30 -1.49
N MET A 340 7.97 8.10 -1.66
CA MET A 340 7.91 7.38 -2.93
C MET A 340 6.48 6.93 -3.24
N LYS A 341 5.92 7.40 -4.34
CA LYS A 341 4.57 7.00 -4.76
C LYS A 341 4.58 5.69 -5.53
N ASP A 342 5.57 5.50 -6.39
CA ASP A 342 5.71 4.35 -7.26
C ASP A 342 7.12 3.79 -7.20
N ALA A 343 7.28 2.72 -6.44
CA ALA A 343 8.56 2.07 -6.20
C ALA A 343 8.69 0.71 -6.90
N ASP A 344 7.86 0.42 -7.92
CA ASP A 344 7.76 -0.89 -8.57
C ASP A 344 9.10 -1.46 -9.08
N GLY A 345 10.11 -0.66 -9.25
CA GLY A 345 11.44 -1.11 -9.68
C GLY A 345 12.52 -1.04 -8.59
N TYR A 346 12.17 -0.69 -7.37
CA TYR A 346 13.15 -0.37 -6.34
C TYR A 346 14.12 -1.53 -6.05
N LEU A 347 13.61 -2.74 -5.88
CA LEU A 347 14.40 -3.94 -5.54
C LEU A 347 15.13 -4.55 -6.75
N ARG A 348 15.41 -3.78 -7.80
CA ARG A 348 16.34 -4.20 -8.87
C ARG A 348 17.78 -3.84 -8.52
N PRO A 349 18.76 -4.70 -8.84
CA PRO A 349 20.15 -4.52 -8.39
C PRO A 349 20.96 -3.42 -9.08
N THR A 350 20.32 -2.37 -9.60
CA THR A 350 20.99 -1.24 -10.25
C THR A 350 20.61 0.05 -9.53
N GLY A 351 21.53 0.59 -8.75
CA GLY A 351 21.33 1.88 -8.06
C GLY A 351 21.40 3.08 -8.99
N LYS A 352 20.85 4.21 -8.53
CA LYS A 352 20.88 5.49 -9.24
C LYS A 352 22.10 6.35 -8.84
N SER A 353 22.32 7.46 -9.57
CA SER A 353 23.39 8.40 -9.21
C SER A 353 23.13 9.03 -7.85
N VAL A 354 24.12 8.97 -6.96
CA VAL A 354 24.07 9.62 -5.64
C VAL A 354 24.14 11.15 -5.72
N THR A 355 24.58 11.69 -6.87
CA THR A 355 24.64 13.14 -7.12
C THR A 355 23.34 13.71 -7.67
N HIS A 356 22.26 12.94 -7.65
CA HIS A 356 20.96 13.41 -8.12
C HIS A 356 20.51 14.65 -7.36
N GLN A 357 19.96 15.62 -8.10
CA GLN A 357 19.62 16.94 -7.53
C GLN A 357 18.40 16.95 -6.63
N GLY A 358 17.62 15.87 -6.66
CA GLY A 358 16.36 15.74 -5.91
C GLY A 358 15.18 16.54 -6.49
N PRO A 359 14.01 16.41 -5.89
CA PRO A 359 12.83 17.19 -6.28
C PRO A 359 13.12 18.67 -6.28
N LEU A 360 12.71 19.39 -7.32
CA LEU A 360 12.94 20.83 -7.50
C LEU A 360 14.44 21.25 -7.40
N ASN A 361 15.35 20.31 -7.63
CA ASN A 361 16.80 20.52 -7.45
C ASN A 361 17.18 20.91 -5.99
N LEU A 362 16.35 20.60 -5.00
CA LEU A 362 16.57 21.03 -3.61
C LEU A 362 17.88 20.53 -3.03
N MET A 363 18.27 19.27 -3.30
CA MET A 363 19.53 18.70 -2.79
C MET A 363 20.75 19.51 -3.24
N SER A 364 20.83 19.90 -4.53
CA SER A 364 21.94 20.70 -5.03
C SER A 364 21.89 22.14 -4.54
N ARG A 365 20.68 22.72 -4.44
CA ARG A 365 20.48 24.09 -3.99
C ARG A 365 20.78 24.26 -2.50
N PHE A 366 20.34 23.35 -1.65
CA PHE A 366 20.68 23.34 -0.23
C PHE A 366 22.17 23.11 0.01
N ARG A 367 22.83 22.31 -0.83
CA ARG A 367 24.26 22.01 -0.73
C ARG A 367 25.16 23.18 -1.18
N SER A 368 24.70 24.03 -2.06
CA SER A 368 25.53 25.08 -2.67
C SER A 368 26.10 26.05 -1.64
N GLY A 369 27.39 25.92 -1.34
CA GLY A 369 28.11 26.77 -0.40
C GLY A 369 27.69 26.61 1.08
N ASN A 370 27.01 25.51 1.44
CA ASN A 370 26.45 25.29 2.78
C ASN A 370 27.08 24.08 3.46
N THR A 371 27.94 24.33 4.46
CA THR A 371 28.61 23.31 5.26
C THR A 371 27.63 22.59 6.20
N ASP A 372 26.65 23.29 6.77
CA ASP A 372 25.68 22.71 7.72
C ASP A 372 24.80 21.68 7.03
N PHE A 373 24.32 21.99 5.82
CA PHE A 373 23.60 21.01 5.02
C PHE A 373 24.47 19.80 4.63
N ALA A 374 25.74 20.03 4.26
CA ALA A 374 26.66 18.94 3.96
C ALA A 374 26.92 18.04 5.18
N MET A 375 27.07 18.64 6.36
CA MET A 375 27.17 17.89 7.62
C MET A 375 25.91 17.10 7.91
N LEU A 376 24.74 17.70 7.76
CA LEU A 376 23.46 17.00 7.95
C LEU A 376 23.32 15.78 7.01
N VAL A 377 23.73 15.93 5.74
CA VAL A 377 23.75 14.80 4.80
C VAL A 377 24.68 13.68 5.29
N ALA A 378 25.90 14.03 5.74
CA ALA A 378 26.85 13.05 6.27
C ALA A 378 26.30 12.35 7.54
N ASP A 379 25.68 13.09 8.44
CA ASP A 379 25.06 12.56 9.65
C ASP A 379 23.90 11.60 9.32
N ARG A 380 23.06 11.94 8.33
CA ARG A 380 21.97 11.06 7.89
C ARG A 380 22.50 9.79 7.23
N ILE A 381 23.58 9.88 6.41
CA ILE A 381 24.26 8.71 5.85
C ILE A 381 24.79 7.83 6.99
N HIS A 382 25.47 8.45 7.99
CA HIS A 382 25.99 7.69 9.12
C HIS A 382 24.86 7.01 9.90
N LYS A 383 23.80 7.74 10.23
CA LYS A 383 22.63 7.22 10.97
C LYS A 383 22.02 5.98 10.31
N HIS A 384 21.92 5.97 8.97
CA HIS A 384 21.16 4.92 8.29
C HIS A 384 22.01 3.78 7.73
N PHE A 385 23.28 3.99 7.42
CA PHE A 385 24.13 2.96 6.81
C PHE A 385 25.12 2.29 7.77
N PHE A 386 25.20 2.75 9.03
CA PHE A 386 26.11 2.21 10.04
C PHE A 386 25.38 1.71 11.28
N ASN A 387 26.06 0.90 12.10
CA ASN A 387 25.55 0.37 13.36
C ASN A 387 24.18 -0.33 13.19
N ASP A 388 23.15 0.12 13.88
CA ASP A 388 21.76 -0.39 13.78
C ASP A 388 20.89 0.42 12.79
N GLY A 389 21.53 1.15 11.89
CA GLY A 389 20.85 2.02 10.93
C GLY A 389 19.94 1.27 9.97
N ALA A 390 18.84 1.92 9.60
CA ALA A 390 17.74 1.31 8.83
C ALA A 390 18.15 0.78 7.45
N LEU A 391 19.24 1.25 6.85
CA LEU A 391 19.71 0.85 5.52
C LEU A 391 20.95 -0.05 5.55
N THR A 392 21.31 -0.57 6.73
CA THR A 392 22.35 -1.60 6.87
C THR A 392 21.93 -2.91 6.20
N PRO A 393 22.87 -3.78 5.80
CA PRO A 393 22.54 -5.08 5.21
C PRO A 393 21.60 -5.90 6.10
N ALA A 394 21.89 -5.99 7.40
CA ALA A 394 21.09 -6.74 8.35
C ALA A 394 19.63 -6.22 8.41
N LYS A 395 19.44 -4.90 8.51
CA LYS A 395 18.10 -4.30 8.59
C LYS A 395 17.32 -4.40 7.29
N ASN A 396 17.99 -4.28 6.14
CA ASN A 396 17.35 -4.51 4.85
C ASN A 396 16.90 -5.97 4.67
N ILE A 397 17.73 -6.93 5.09
CA ILE A 397 17.39 -8.37 5.05
C ILE A 397 16.24 -8.68 6.01
N GLU A 398 16.31 -8.21 7.27
CA GLU A 398 15.26 -8.37 8.27
C GLU A 398 13.91 -7.85 7.77
N ARG A 399 13.89 -6.63 7.23
CA ARG A 399 12.70 -5.98 6.67
C ARG A 399 12.11 -6.76 5.51
N LEU A 400 12.95 -7.17 4.54
CA LEU A 400 12.47 -7.98 3.42
C LEU A 400 11.92 -9.31 3.90
N GLN A 401 12.66 -10.02 4.78
CA GLN A 401 12.28 -11.34 5.26
C GLN A 401 10.95 -11.31 6.02
N LYS A 402 10.73 -10.31 6.87
CA LYS A 402 9.45 -10.10 7.57
C LYS A 402 8.28 -10.07 6.58
N ARG A 403 8.42 -9.38 5.45
CA ARG A 403 7.36 -9.27 4.44
C ARG A 403 7.26 -10.49 3.53
N VAL A 404 8.38 -11.14 3.25
CA VAL A 404 8.38 -12.42 2.54
C VAL A 404 7.69 -13.50 3.37
N ASP A 405 7.94 -13.58 4.67
CA ASP A 405 7.30 -14.55 5.56
C ASP A 405 5.80 -14.31 5.71
N GLU A 406 5.36 -13.04 5.71
CA GLU A 406 3.94 -12.68 5.67
C GLU A 406 3.27 -13.15 4.36
N ALA A 407 3.87 -12.86 3.21
CA ALA A 407 3.25 -13.07 1.90
C ALA A 407 3.41 -14.49 1.36
N ARG A 408 4.50 -15.18 1.70
CA ARG A 408 4.92 -16.46 1.10
C ARG A 408 3.87 -17.57 1.19
N PRO A 409 3.22 -17.80 2.34
CA PRO A 409 2.22 -18.87 2.41
C PRO A 409 1.03 -18.61 1.46
N GLY A 410 0.58 -17.36 1.34
CA GLY A 410 -0.51 -16.96 0.45
C GLY A 410 -0.12 -16.89 -1.03
N PHE A 411 1.19 -16.84 -1.34
CA PHE A 411 1.66 -16.69 -2.72
C PHE A 411 1.47 -17.95 -3.58
N ILE A 412 1.26 -19.12 -2.98
CA ILE A 412 0.89 -20.34 -3.72
C ILE A 412 -0.47 -20.14 -4.41
N ALA A 413 -1.47 -19.61 -3.70
CA ALA A 413 -2.78 -19.27 -4.27
C ALA A 413 -2.67 -18.15 -5.33
N GLU A 414 -1.82 -17.15 -5.12
CA GLU A 414 -1.49 -16.14 -6.12
C GLU A 414 -0.92 -16.77 -7.39
N SER A 415 0.04 -17.69 -7.24
CA SER A 415 0.64 -18.43 -8.37
C SER A 415 -0.38 -19.29 -9.09
N ALA A 416 -1.30 -19.94 -8.37
CA ALA A 416 -2.40 -20.70 -8.97
C ALA A 416 -3.32 -19.80 -9.81
N ARG A 417 -3.54 -18.55 -9.39
CA ARG A 417 -4.42 -17.63 -10.11
C ARG A 417 -3.71 -16.85 -11.22
N TRP A 418 -2.48 -16.40 -11.02
CA TRP A 418 -1.81 -15.43 -11.88
C TRP A 418 -0.39 -15.81 -12.31
N GLY A 419 0.18 -16.93 -11.87
CA GLY A 419 1.60 -17.26 -12.07
C GLY A 419 2.05 -17.21 -13.52
N ASN A 420 1.22 -17.72 -14.47
CA ASN A 420 1.53 -17.70 -15.89
C ASN A 420 1.51 -16.30 -16.54
N ARG A 421 0.93 -15.32 -15.87
CA ARG A 421 0.87 -13.93 -16.34
C ARG A 421 1.95 -13.06 -15.70
N PHE A 422 2.42 -13.46 -14.51
CA PHE A 422 3.34 -12.69 -13.69
C PHE A 422 4.53 -13.53 -13.22
N ARG A 423 4.46 -14.12 -12.02
CA ARG A 423 5.54 -14.95 -11.46
C ARG A 423 4.98 -16.23 -10.86
N GLU A 424 5.63 -17.32 -11.18
CA GLU A 424 5.42 -18.60 -10.50
C GLU A 424 6.00 -18.53 -9.07
N TYR A 425 5.46 -19.37 -8.17
CA TYR A 425 5.86 -19.39 -6.77
C TYR A 425 7.37 -19.57 -6.59
N GLN A 426 7.98 -20.52 -7.30
CA GLN A 426 9.41 -20.79 -7.19
C GLN A 426 10.28 -19.67 -7.74
N ASP A 427 9.88 -19.04 -8.84
CA ASP A 427 10.60 -17.90 -9.43
C ASP A 427 10.59 -16.70 -8.48
N TRP A 428 9.45 -16.48 -7.81
CA TRP A 428 9.34 -15.45 -6.80
C TRP A 428 10.26 -15.70 -5.62
N LEU A 429 10.28 -16.92 -5.06
CA LEU A 429 11.19 -17.30 -3.97
C LEU A 429 12.67 -17.14 -4.37
N ASN A 430 13.04 -17.59 -5.55
CA ASN A 430 14.41 -17.47 -6.05
C ASN A 430 14.84 -16.00 -6.15
N TYR A 431 13.91 -15.11 -6.53
CA TYR A 431 14.19 -13.67 -6.57
C TYR A 431 14.42 -13.10 -5.16
N GLN A 432 13.59 -13.46 -4.17
CA GLN A 432 13.78 -13.05 -2.78
C GLN A 432 15.13 -13.53 -2.23
N ASN A 433 15.46 -14.81 -2.45
CA ASN A 433 16.73 -15.37 -2.02
C ASN A 433 17.93 -14.66 -2.65
N ASN A 434 17.82 -14.24 -3.93
CA ASN A 434 18.87 -13.47 -4.56
C ASN A 434 19.05 -12.09 -3.93
N LEU A 435 17.98 -11.42 -3.52
CA LEU A 435 18.07 -10.14 -2.80
C LEU A 435 18.78 -10.31 -1.46
N VAL A 436 18.43 -11.33 -0.69
CA VAL A 436 19.00 -11.62 0.63
C VAL A 436 20.47 -12.01 0.52
N ASN A 437 20.83 -12.88 -0.43
CA ASN A 437 22.15 -13.48 -0.48
C ASN A 437 23.17 -12.66 -1.28
N ASN A 438 22.73 -11.89 -2.27
CA ASN A 438 23.62 -11.22 -3.22
C ASN A 438 23.49 -9.70 -3.27
N HIS A 439 22.26 -9.17 -3.13
CA HIS A 439 22.03 -7.74 -3.29
C HIS A 439 22.30 -6.97 -1.99
N PHE A 440 21.56 -7.24 -0.93
CA PHE A 440 21.67 -6.48 0.32
C PHE A 440 23.02 -6.59 1.03
N PRO A 441 23.73 -7.73 1.05
CA PRO A 441 25.04 -7.79 1.68
C PRO A 441 26.04 -6.78 1.14
N ASN A 442 25.92 -6.41 -0.14
CA ASN A 442 26.84 -5.51 -0.82
C ASN A 442 26.31 -4.07 -0.95
N LEU A 443 25.01 -3.84 -0.71
CA LEU A 443 24.36 -2.56 -1.01
C LEU A 443 24.94 -1.41 -0.19
N ALA A 444 25.01 -1.55 1.13
CA ALA A 444 25.46 -0.48 2.02
C ALA A 444 26.89 -0.06 1.71
N GLN A 445 27.82 -1.01 1.55
CA GLN A 445 29.22 -0.71 1.21
C GLN A 445 29.34 -0.02 -0.15
N THR A 446 28.55 -0.47 -1.14
CA THR A 446 28.49 0.16 -2.45
C THR A 446 28.02 1.60 -2.36
N MET A 447 26.95 1.85 -1.58
CA MET A 447 26.41 3.19 -1.40
C MET A 447 27.36 4.12 -0.65
N ILE A 448 27.98 3.65 0.43
CA ILE A 448 29.00 4.41 1.18
C ILE A 448 30.16 4.81 0.27
N SER A 449 30.66 3.87 -0.54
CA SER A 449 31.72 4.16 -1.52
C SER A 449 31.30 5.25 -2.53
N ARG A 450 30.08 5.18 -3.04
CA ARG A 450 29.52 6.19 -3.96
C ARG A 450 29.36 7.55 -3.28
N PHE A 451 28.89 7.61 -2.04
CA PHE A 451 28.76 8.85 -1.27
C PHE A 451 30.13 9.50 -0.98
N ARG A 452 31.15 8.70 -0.66
CA ARG A 452 32.53 9.20 -0.51
C ARG A 452 33.06 9.76 -1.82
N SER A 453 32.96 9.03 -2.91
CA SER A 453 33.40 9.49 -4.24
C SER A 453 32.68 10.78 -4.69
N ALA A 454 31.46 11.02 -4.23
CA ALA A 454 30.69 12.23 -4.50
C ALA A 454 30.95 13.37 -3.48
N GLY A 455 31.85 13.17 -2.51
CA GLY A 455 32.13 14.14 -1.44
C GLY A 455 30.93 14.43 -0.53
N MET A 456 30.03 13.44 -0.36
CA MET A 456 28.86 13.54 0.49
C MET A 456 29.06 12.87 1.85
N TYR A 457 30.10 12.07 2.00
CA TYR A 457 30.48 11.40 3.23
C TYR A 457 32.00 11.42 3.37
N PRO A 458 32.58 11.65 4.57
CA PRO A 458 34.02 11.74 4.76
C PRO A 458 34.72 10.39 4.51
N ASP A 459 35.98 10.46 4.06
CA ASP A 459 36.83 9.29 3.88
C ASP A 459 37.33 8.71 5.21
N ILE A 460 37.35 9.55 6.25
CA ILE A 460 37.78 9.14 7.60
C ILE A 460 36.67 8.28 8.23
N ILE A 461 37.06 7.11 8.72
CA ILE A 461 36.15 6.22 9.44
C ILE A 461 35.79 6.86 10.80
N ALA A 462 34.51 6.87 11.14
CA ALA A 462 34.09 7.35 12.46
C ALA A 462 34.73 6.48 13.57
N PRO A 463 35.14 7.09 14.68
CA PRO A 463 35.71 6.34 15.82
C PRO A 463 34.66 5.36 16.38
N VAL A 464 35.17 4.18 16.71
CA VAL A 464 34.35 3.13 17.35
C VAL A 464 34.69 3.09 18.83
N PHE A 465 33.69 3.24 19.68
CA PHE A 465 33.85 3.10 21.12
C PHE A 465 33.68 1.65 21.51
N SER A 466 34.65 1.11 22.28
CA SER A 466 34.57 -0.25 22.84
C SER A 466 33.56 -0.34 24.01
N GLN A 467 33.11 0.77 24.54
CA GLN A 467 32.14 0.88 25.61
C GLN A 467 31.19 2.04 25.32
N HIS A 468 29.89 1.76 25.29
CA HIS A 468 28.84 2.74 25.11
C HIS A 468 28.27 3.07 26.50
N GLY A 469 28.54 4.27 26.95
CA GLY A 469 28.02 4.96 28.13
C GLY A 469 27.49 4.13 29.30
N GLY A 470 28.00 4.32 30.48
CA GLY A 470 27.51 3.76 31.73
C GLY A 470 26.89 4.80 32.64
#